data_2ec3758cacf533cb08b7ef27bcd923ba
#
_entry.id   2ec3758cacf533cb08b7ef27bcd923ba
#
_cell.length_a   1.000
_cell.length_b   1.000
_cell.length_c   1.000
_cell.angle_alpha   90.00
_cell.angle_beta   90.00
_cell.angle_gamma   90.00
#
_symmetry.space_group_name_H-M   'P 1'
#
loop_
_entity.id
_entity.type
_entity.pdbx_description
1 polymer ?
#
loop_
_entity_poly.entity_id
_entity_poly.type
_entity_poly.pdbx_seq_one_letter_code
_entity_poly.pdbx_strand_id
1 'polypeptide(L)'
;VYLQCIKEGIAEAFVEAGAIVSTPTCGPCLGGHMGILAAGEVAVSTSNRNFVGRMGHVDSKIYLASPAVAAASAIKGYIADPREI
;
A
#
# COMPACT_ATOMS: atom_id res chain seq x y z
N VAL A 1 4.18 -15.00 -8.67
CA VAL A 1 4.86 -13.80 -8.18
C VAL A 1 5.24 -13.91 -6.72
N TYR A 2 4.30 -14.30 -5.86
CA TYR A 2 4.56 -14.44 -4.42
C TYR A 2 5.71 -15.42 -4.14
N LEU A 3 5.64 -16.61 -4.73
CA LEU A 3 6.69 -17.62 -4.55
C LEU A 3 8.05 -17.11 -5.03
N GLN A 4 8.06 -16.40 -6.15
CA GLN A 4 9.28 -15.82 -6.68
C GLN A 4 9.87 -14.78 -5.73
N CYS A 5 9.04 -13.96 -5.11
CA CYS A 5 9.47 -12.98 -4.12
C CYS A 5 10.10 -13.66 -2.89
N ILE A 6 9.54 -14.78 -2.45
CA ILE A 6 10.11 -15.54 -1.35
C ILE A 6 11.50 -16.07 -1.73
N LYS A 7 11.62 -16.67 -2.92
CA LYS A 7 12.88 -17.27 -3.37
C LYS A 7 13.99 -16.23 -3.57
N GLU A 8 13.65 -15.01 -3.96
CA GLU A 8 14.62 -13.95 -4.18
C GLU A 8 14.93 -13.12 -2.94
N GLY A 9 14.31 -13.44 -1.79
CA GLY A 9 14.53 -12.71 -0.55
C GLY A 9 13.78 -11.39 -0.47
N ILE A 10 12.91 -11.08 -1.41
CA ILE A 10 12.15 -9.81 -1.42
C ILE A 10 11.13 -9.80 -0.29
N ALA A 11 10.40 -10.90 -0.09
CA ALA A 11 9.43 -10.99 0.99
C ALA A 11 10.10 -10.84 2.36
N GLU A 12 11.28 -11.44 2.54
CA GLU A 12 12.05 -11.32 3.78
C GLU A 12 12.43 -9.84 4.03
N ALA A 13 12.88 -9.14 2.98
CA ALA A 13 13.24 -7.73 3.10
C ALA A 13 12.06 -6.88 3.55
N PHE A 14 10.86 -7.14 3.02
CA PHE A 14 9.66 -6.42 3.44
C PHE A 14 9.33 -6.67 4.90
N VAL A 15 9.40 -7.92 5.35
CA VAL A 15 9.12 -8.26 6.75
C VAL A 15 10.13 -7.61 7.68
N GLU A 16 11.40 -7.62 7.33
CA GLU A 16 12.46 -6.97 8.12
C GLU A 16 12.25 -5.46 8.20
N ALA A 17 11.70 -4.85 7.16
CA ALA A 17 11.38 -3.42 7.15
C ALA A 17 10.10 -3.06 7.92
N GLY A 18 9.39 -4.06 8.46
CA GLY A 18 8.17 -3.83 9.21
C GLY A 18 6.89 -3.84 8.39
N ALA A 19 6.97 -4.22 7.13
CA ALA A 19 5.80 -4.31 6.26
C ALA A 19 5.01 -5.61 6.54
N ILE A 20 3.72 -5.58 6.25
CA ILE A 20 2.88 -6.75 6.30
C ILE A 20 2.84 -7.37 4.90
N VAL A 21 3.23 -8.64 4.80
CA VAL A 21 3.16 -9.39 3.55
C VAL A 21 2.06 -10.44 3.69
N SER A 22 0.99 -10.26 2.91
CA SER A 22 -0.14 -11.19 2.93
C SER A 22 -0.19 -12.00 1.63
N THR A 23 -1.07 -13.00 1.61
CA THR A 23 -1.35 -13.71 0.37
C THR A 23 -2.04 -12.78 -0.63
N PRO A 24 -1.95 -13.05 -1.94
CA PRO A 24 -2.60 -12.21 -2.95
C PRO A 24 -4.11 -12.13 -2.72
N THR A 25 -4.58 -10.92 -2.45
CA THR A 25 -6.01 -10.61 -2.25
C THR A 25 -6.24 -9.17 -2.62
N CYS A 26 -7.51 -8.73 -2.60
CA CYS A 26 -7.83 -7.32 -2.73
C CYS A 26 -7.41 -6.52 -1.48
N GLY A 27 -7.26 -7.21 -0.34
CA GLY A 27 -6.85 -6.58 0.90
C GLY A 27 -7.78 -5.45 1.33
N PRO A 28 -7.22 -4.32 1.76
CA PRO A 28 -8.01 -3.19 2.28
C PRO A 28 -8.67 -2.33 1.21
N CYS A 29 -8.57 -2.70 -0.06
CA CYS A 29 -8.94 -1.81 -1.17
C CYS A 29 -10.43 -1.44 -1.22
N LEU A 30 -11.28 -2.20 -0.57
CA LEU A 30 -12.73 -1.93 -0.55
C LEU A 30 -13.30 -1.64 0.84
N GLY A 31 -12.45 -1.58 1.86
CA GLY A 31 -12.90 -1.31 3.23
C GLY A 31 -13.62 -2.47 3.91
N GLY A 32 -13.68 -3.63 3.26
CA GLY A 32 -14.35 -4.82 3.79
C GLY A 32 -13.40 -5.91 4.26
N HIS A 33 -12.14 -5.57 4.43
CA HIS A 33 -11.10 -6.50 4.81
C HIS A 33 -10.25 -5.88 5.92
N MET A 34 -9.01 -6.34 6.11
CA MET A 34 -8.09 -5.74 7.08
C MET A 34 -7.61 -4.37 6.61
N GLY A 35 -7.11 -3.54 7.52
CA GLY A 35 -6.52 -2.27 7.18
C GLY A 35 -7.51 -1.17 6.84
N ILE A 36 -8.70 -1.21 7.44
CA ILE A 36 -9.73 -0.18 7.21
C ILE A 36 -9.24 1.16 7.77
N LEU A 37 -9.37 2.22 6.96
CA LEU A 37 -8.92 3.55 7.33
C LEU A 37 -9.91 4.25 8.26
N ALA A 38 -9.38 4.93 9.28
CA ALA A 38 -10.14 5.82 10.13
C ALA A 38 -10.16 7.24 9.58
N ALA A 39 -10.96 8.11 10.16
CA ALA A 39 -11.01 9.51 9.77
C ALA A 39 -9.63 10.16 9.90
N GLY A 40 -9.21 10.89 8.88
CA GLY A 40 -7.93 11.58 8.85
C GLY A 40 -6.74 10.70 8.47
N GLU A 41 -6.91 9.40 8.37
CA GLU A 41 -5.83 8.53 7.91
C GLU A 41 -5.63 8.66 6.40
N VAL A 42 -4.39 8.47 5.95
CA VAL A 42 -4.01 8.65 4.56
C VAL A 42 -3.40 7.36 4.04
N ALA A 43 -3.80 6.95 2.83
CA ALA A 43 -3.22 5.80 2.15
C ALA A 43 -2.70 6.20 0.77
N VAL A 44 -1.56 5.64 0.40
CA VAL A 44 -1.08 5.66 -0.99
C VAL A 44 -1.27 4.24 -1.51
N SER A 45 -2.06 4.10 -2.56
CA SER A 45 -2.52 2.79 -3.04
C SER A 45 -2.18 2.59 -4.50
N THR A 46 -1.86 1.35 -4.86
CA THR A 46 -1.68 0.95 -6.25
C THR A 46 -2.94 0.33 -6.84
N SER A 47 -4.05 0.34 -6.10
CA SER A 47 -5.34 -0.08 -6.63
C SER A 47 -5.81 0.86 -7.74
N ASN A 48 -6.81 0.46 -8.50
CA ASN A 48 -7.24 1.21 -9.68
C ASN A 48 -8.52 2.00 -9.49
N ARG A 49 -9.02 2.11 -8.27
CA ARG A 49 -10.25 2.86 -7.98
C ARG A 49 -10.10 3.68 -6.72
N ASN A 50 -10.64 4.89 -6.75
CA ASN A 50 -10.62 5.80 -5.63
C ASN A 50 -11.94 6.56 -5.57
N PHE A 51 -12.78 6.27 -4.57
CA PHE A 51 -13.95 7.05 -4.26
C PHE A 51 -14.10 7.18 -2.74
N VAL A 52 -14.83 8.20 -2.32
CA VAL A 52 -14.98 8.53 -0.90
C VAL A 52 -15.51 7.32 -0.11
N GLY A 53 -14.81 6.97 0.96
CA GLY A 53 -15.20 5.87 1.84
C GLY A 53 -14.87 4.48 1.36
N ARG A 54 -14.20 4.32 0.21
CA ARG A 54 -13.91 2.98 -0.32
C ARG A 54 -13.07 2.13 0.62
N MET A 55 -12.07 2.73 1.27
CA MET A 55 -11.14 2.00 2.15
C MET A 55 -11.44 2.23 3.63
N GLY A 56 -12.60 2.71 3.97
CA GLY A 56 -13.00 2.92 5.35
C GLY A 56 -13.77 4.21 5.55
N HIS A 57 -13.33 5.05 6.49
CA HIS A 57 -14.02 6.27 6.85
C HIS A 57 -14.08 7.27 5.68
N VAL A 58 -15.19 7.98 5.55
CA VAL A 58 -15.40 8.95 4.45
C VAL A 58 -14.41 10.12 4.50
N ASP A 59 -13.87 10.42 5.67
CA ASP A 59 -12.87 11.48 5.84
C ASP A 59 -11.43 10.99 5.73
N SER A 60 -11.21 9.74 5.36
CA SER A 60 -9.88 9.24 5.05
C SER A 60 -9.46 9.73 3.65
N LYS A 61 -8.15 9.79 3.41
CA LYS A 61 -7.59 10.24 2.13
C LYS A 61 -6.85 9.12 1.45
N ILE A 62 -7.17 8.89 0.18
CA ILE A 62 -6.55 7.84 -0.63
C ILE A 62 -5.94 8.47 -1.87
N TYR A 63 -4.65 8.22 -2.09
CA TYR A 63 -3.93 8.68 -3.27
C TYR A 63 -3.56 7.48 -4.11
N LEU A 64 -4.00 7.44 -5.37
CA LEU A 64 -3.63 6.38 -6.31
C LEU A 64 -2.26 6.68 -6.89
N ALA A 65 -1.42 5.65 -6.96
CA ALA A 65 -0.05 5.79 -7.44
C ALA A 65 0.40 4.53 -8.18
N SER A 66 1.46 4.68 -8.98
CA SER A 66 2.12 3.52 -9.58
C SER A 66 2.87 2.74 -8.49
N PRO A 67 3.19 1.46 -8.72
CA PRO A 67 4.01 0.71 -7.78
C PRO A 67 5.35 1.39 -7.46
N ALA A 68 5.99 2.01 -8.45
CA ALA A 68 7.25 2.72 -8.24
C ALA A 68 7.09 3.92 -7.32
N VAL A 69 6.01 4.71 -7.49
CA VAL A 69 5.73 5.86 -6.62
C VAL A 69 5.38 5.38 -5.22
N ALA A 70 4.59 4.31 -5.09
CA ALA A 70 4.24 3.77 -3.78
C ALA A 70 5.49 3.28 -3.03
N ALA A 71 6.40 2.61 -3.71
CA ALA A 71 7.65 2.14 -3.11
C ALA A 71 8.54 3.29 -2.66
N ALA A 72 8.71 4.31 -3.52
CA ALA A 72 9.49 5.50 -3.18
C ALA A 72 8.89 6.24 -1.99
N SER A 73 7.56 6.35 -1.94
CA SER A 73 6.85 7.00 -0.85
C SER A 73 7.00 6.25 0.47
N ALA A 74 7.00 4.92 0.43
CA ALA A 74 7.24 4.10 1.60
C ALA A 74 8.63 4.33 2.19
N ILE A 75 9.64 4.50 1.34
CA ILE A 75 11.03 4.76 1.76
C ILE A 75 11.15 6.17 2.35
N LYS A 76 10.52 7.16 1.72
CA LYS A 76 10.64 8.57 2.10
C LYS A 76 9.71 8.98 3.24
N GLY A 77 8.59 8.29 3.43
CA GLY A 77 7.58 8.66 4.41
C GLY A 77 6.62 9.76 3.94
N TYR A 78 6.68 10.13 2.67
CA TYR A 78 5.75 11.08 2.02
C TYR A 78 5.66 10.71 0.54
N ILE A 79 4.69 11.29 -0.18
CA ILE A 79 4.54 11.02 -1.62
C ILE A 79 5.80 11.51 -2.35
N ALA A 80 6.51 10.59 -2.97
CA ALA A 80 7.82 10.87 -3.55
C ALA A 80 7.94 10.38 -4.99
N ASP A 81 8.82 11.04 -5.74
CA ASP A 81 9.19 10.64 -7.10
C ASP A 81 10.24 9.52 -7.00
N PRO A 82 10.05 8.38 -7.71
CA PRO A 82 11.04 7.29 -7.70
C PRO A 82 12.45 7.72 -8.12
N ARG A 83 12.55 8.79 -8.90
CA ARG A 83 13.85 9.30 -9.36
C ARG A 83 14.66 9.99 -8.25
N GLU A 84 14.04 10.24 -7.10
CA GLU A 84 14.70 10.86 -5.95
C GLU A 84 15.38 9.85 -5.03
N ILE A 85 15.27 8.56 -5.33
CA ILE A 85 15.81 7.47 -4.51
C ILE A 85 17.15 6.99 -5.06
#